data_a21c86566b7ee292c5f71f27d6dd28a5
#
_entry.id   a21c86566b7ee292c5f71f27d6dd28a5
#
_cell.length_a   1.000
_cell.length_b   1.000
_cell.length_c   1.000
_cell.angle_alpha   90.00
_cell.angle_beta   90.00
_cell.angle_gamma   90.00
#
_symmetry.space_group_name_H-M   'P 1'
#
loop_
_entity.id
_entity.type
_entity.pdbx_description
1 polymer ?
#
loop_
_entity_poly.entity_id
_entity_poly.type
_entity_poly.pdbx_seq_one_letter_code
_entity_poly.pdbx_strand_id
1 'polypeptide(L)'
;IKLSGGSNSTVASGSSYNSSGTAVTGTYGTLTIGADGSYKYVANSNISGLGDGQSVTDTFVYTIKDNANATTTANIVIKVLGLDTEGSGNNNPVATNNTNSVDEDATISVTDGSTGVTGDVLTNDTDADGDTLTVSAIQNSSGTSGTLGSGLTGTYGTLTINADGSYSYVADQSAADDLDSGDQVTDVFTYTVSDGNGGQDTATITITITGVNDAPVAVDDTDAVLEDATITKTGAQDDVLNDDSDADDSASLSVINISHSNGNTGSVSSGSTYNSSS
;
A
#
# COMPACT_ATOMS: atom_id res chain seq x y z
N ILE A 1 -18.57 -41.72 -36.30
CA ILE A 1 -18.43 -40.45 -35.57
C ILE A 1 -17.34 -39.59 -36.20
N LYS A 2 -17.47 -38.32 -36.06
CA LYS A 2 -16.44 -37.36 -36.43
C LYS A 2 -16.57 -36.07 -35.61
N LEU A 3 -15.52 -35.31 -35.50
CA LEU A 3 -15.62 -33.90 -35.10
C LEU A 3 -16.37 -33.13 -36.21
N SER A 4 -17.19 -32.15 -35.87
CA SER A 4 -17.90 -31.34 -36.86
C SER A 4 -16.90 -30.73 -37.87
N GLY A 5 -17.10 -31.00 -39.18
CA GLY A 5 -16.17 -30.63 -40.24
C GLY A 5 -14.98 -31.61 -40.46
N GLY A 6 -14.78 -32.61 -39.62
CA GLY A 6 -13.70 -33.61 -39.72
C GLY A 6 -14.05 -34.87 -40.52
N SER A 7 -13.07 -35.79 -40.64
CA SER A 7 -13.26 -37.11 -41.29
C SER A 7 -14.03 -38.08 -40.38
N ASN A 8 -14.74 -39.06 -40.98
CA ASN A 8 -15.46 -40.07 -40.27
C ASN A 8 -14.49 -41.10 -39.61
N SER A 9 -14.79 -41.46 -38.36
CA SER A 9 -14.21 -42.60 -37.66
C SER A 9 -15.27 -43.71 -37.50
N THR A 10 -14.90 -44.95 -37.74
CA THR A 10 -15.82 -46.10 -37.59
C THR A 10 -15.85 -46.56 -36.16
N VAL A 11 -17.06 -46.77 -35.60
CA VAL A 11 -17.25 -47.32 -34.27
C VAL A 11 -17.40 -48.84 -34.42
N ALA A 12 -16.56 -49.61 -33.69
CA ALA A 12 -16.56 -51.08 -33.75
C ALA A 12 -17.86 -51.65 -33.19
N SER A 13 -18.46 -52.63 -33.89
CA SER A 13 -19.68 -53.30 -33.44
C SER A 13 -19.46 -53.97 -32.09
N GLY A 14 -20.41 -53.83 -31.16
CA GLY A 14 -20.35 -54.40 -29.83
C GLY A 14 -19.39 -53.68 -28.86
N SER A 15 -18.78 -52.55 -29.25
CA SER A 15 -17.91 -51.78 -28.39
C SER A 15 -18.69 -50.93 -27.39
N SER A 16 -18.06 -50.65 -26.25
CA SER A 16 -18.43 -49.58 -25.29
C SER A 16 -17.26 -48.63 -25.12
N TYR A 17 -17.48 -47.47 -24.50
CA TYR A 17 -16.41 -46.46 -24.36
C TYR A 17 -15.19 -46.99 -23.58
N ASN A 18 -15.41 -47.95 -22.65
CA ASN A 18 -14.37 -48.53 -21.81
C ASN A 18 -13.84 -49.88 -22.37
N SER A 19 -14.41 -50.38 -23.48
CA SER A 19 -13.99 -51.62 -24.15
C SER A 19 -14.07 -51.45 -25.66
N SER A 20 -12.92 -51.23 -26.28
CA SER A 20 -12.79 -51.06 -27.75
C SER A 20 -13.58 -49.86 -28.32
N GLY A 21 -13.86 -48.85 -27.52
CA GLY A 21 -14.48 -47.60 -27.98
C GLY A 21 -13.62 -46.86 -28.99
N THR A 22 -14.25 -46.11 -29.89
CA THR A 22 -13.57 -45.29 -30.90
C THR A 22 -13.33 -43.88 -30.36
N ALA A 23 -12.05 -43.48 -30.30
CA ALA A 23 -11.65 -42.16 -29.89
C ALA A 23 -11.63 -41.16 -31.06
N VAL A 24 -12.15 -39.96 -30.85
CA VAL A 24 -12.10 -38.82 -31.79
C VAL A 24 -11.60 -37.64 -31.03
N THR A 25 -10.48 -37.07 -31.47
CA THR A 25 -9.93 -35.84 -30.88
C THR A 25 -10.70 -34.64 -31.36
N GLY A 26 -11.20 -33.86 -30.40
CA GLY A 26 -11.79 -32.54 -30.60
C GLY A 26 -10.76 -31.43 -30.49
N THR A 27 -11.27 -30.20 -30.43
CA THR A 27 -10.43 -29.04 -30.20
C THR A 27 -9.98 -28.94 -28.74
N TYR A 28 -10.91 -29.24 -27.82
CA TYR A 28 -10.74 -29.00 -26.39
C TYR A 28 -10.69 -30.30 -25.57
N GLY A 29 -10.75 -31.48 -26.23
CA GLY A 29 -10.65 -32.77 -25.56
C GLY A 29 -10.82 -33.93 -26.51
N THR A 30 -10.91 -35.14 -25.95
CA THR A 30 -11.08 -36.36 -26.73
C THR A 30 -12.34 -37.09 -26.30
N LEU A 31 -13.24 -37.34 -27.24
CA LEU A 31 -14.43 -38.18 -27.07
C LEU A 31 -14.11 -39.61 -27.46
N THR A 32 -14.39 -40.56 -26.56
CA THR A 32 -14.38 -42.00 -26.85
C THR A 32 -15.81 -42.52 -26.77
N ILE A 33 -16.31 -43.15 -27.84
CA ILE A 33 -17.70 -43.65 -27.94
C ILE A 33 -17.75 -45.12 -28.31
N GLY A 34 -18.69 -45.86 -27.71
CA GLY A 34 -19.01 -47.22 -28.04
C GLY A 34 -20.21 -47.36 -28.97
N ALA A 35 -20.38 -48.52 -29.61
CA ALA A 35 -21.55 -48.85 -30.44
C ALA A 35 -22.83 -48.99 -29.63
N ASP A 36 -22.74 -49.21 -28.33
CA ASP A 36 -23.81 -49.18 -27.34
C ASP A 36 -24.34 -47.79 -26.99
N GLY A 37 -23.73 -46.76 -27.56
CA GLY A 37 -24.07 -45.36 -27.31
C GLY A 37 -23.41 -44.75 -26.06
N SER A 38 -22.71 -45.54 -25.26
CA SER A 38 -21.92 -45.06 -24.15
C SER A 38 -20.73 -44.22 -24.63
N TYR A 39 -20.40 -43.16 -23.91
CA TYR A 39 -19.23 -42.33 -24.25
C TYR A 39 -18.52 -41.81 -23.02
N LYS A 40 -17.27 -41.42 -23.21
CA LYS A 40 -16.42 -40.70 -22.27
C LYS A 40 -15.79 -39.53 -23.00
N TYR A 41 -15.79 -38.35 -22.39
CA TYR A 41 -15.04 -37.22 -22.87
C TYR A 41 -13.97 -36.85 -21.84
N VAL A 42 -12.77 -36.60 -22.31
CA VAL A 42 -11.63 -36.14 -21.51
C VAL A 42 -11.22 -34.80 -22.07
N ALA A 43 -11.42 -33.73 -21.30
CA ALA A 43 -10.97 -32.39 -21.67
C ALA A 43 -9.43 -32.33 -21.63
N ASN A 44 -8.85 -31.48 -22.49
CA ASN A 44 -7.42 -31.18 -22.46
C ASN A 44 -7.11 -30.38 -21.18
N SER A 45 -5.93 -30.58 -20.63
CA SER A 45 -5.37 -29.71 -19.59
C SER A 45 -4.92 -28.40 -20.23
N ASN A 46 -5.01 -27.29 -19.48
CA ASN A 46 -4.48 -25.97 -19.86
C ASN A 46 -5.00 -25.47 -21.22
N ILE A 47 -6.32 -25.36 -21.38
CA ILE A 47 -6.93 -24.75 -22.55
C ILE A 47 -6.67 -23.24 -22.48
N SER A 48 -5.77 -22.75 -23.35
CA SER A 48 -5.36 -21.35 -23.37
C SER A 48 -6.55 -20.39 -23.48
N GLY A 49 -6.63 -19.44 -22.54
CA GLY A 49 -7.68 -18.41 -22.52
C GLY A 49 -9.03 -18.89 -21.98
N LEU A 50 -9.12 -20.06 -21.33
CA LEU A 50 -10.35 -20.58 -20.71
C LEU A 50 -10.27 -20.41 -19.18
N GLY A 51 -10.61 -19.21 -18.69
CA GLY A 51 -10.69 -18.88 -17.25
C GLY A 51 -12.04 -19.25 -16.61
N ASP A 52 -12.17 -18.99 -15.31
CA ASP A 52 -13.41 -19.22 -14.55
C ASP A 52 -14.60 -18.49 -15.16
N GLY A 53 -15.78 -19.14 -15.11
CA GLY A 53 -17.01 -18.63 -15.71
C GLY A 53 -17.03 -18.62 -17.24
N GLN A 54 -15.91 -18.90 -17.91
CA GLN A 54 -15.84 -19.03 -19.37
C GLN A 54 -16.14 -20.46 -19.82
N SER A 55 -16.46 -20.64 -21.08
CA SER A 55 -16.72 -21.95 -21.66
C SER A 55 -16.42 -21.99 -23.15
N VAL A 56 -15.93 -23.14 -23.59
CA VAL A 56 -15.73 -23.49 -25.00
C VAL A 56 -16.52 -24.76 -25.33
N THR A 57 -16.69 -25.08 -26.63
CA THR A 57 -17.57 -26.17 -27.02
C THR A 57 -16.92 -27.03 -28.10
N ASP A 58 -16.87 -28.33 -27.86
CA ASP A 58 -16.63 -29.34 -28.89
C ASP A 58 -17.95 -29.91 -29.39
N THR A 59 -18.07 -30.11 -30.70
CA THR A 59 -19.26 -30.71 -31.34
C THR A 59 -18.86 -31.90 -32.18
N PHE A 60 -19.35 -33.07 -31.81
CA PHE A 60 -19.12 -34.31 -32.52
C PHE A 60 -20.42 -34.74 -33.21
N VAL A 61 -20.31 -35.16 -34.47
CA VAL A 61 -21.44 -35.72 -35.23
C VAL A 61 -21.36 -37.24 -35.18
N TYR A 62 -22.40 -37.90 -34.71
CA TYR A 62 -22.51 -39.34 -34.75
C TYR A 62 -23.63 -39.79 -35.67
N THR A 63 -23.49 -40.99 -36.22
CA THR A 63 -24.48 -41.59 -37.11
C THR A 63 -25.00 -42.87 -36.46
N ILE A 64 -26.28 -42.99 -36.35
CA ILE A 64 -26.95 -44.25 -35.96
C ILE A 64 -27.51 -44.96 -37.17
N LYS A 65 -27.67 -46.25 -37.05
CA LYS A 65 -28.20 -47.12 -38.08
C LYS A 65 -29.20 -48.10 -37.47
N ASP A 66 -30.30 -48.36 -38.13
CA ASP A 66 -31.27 -49.34 -37.75
C ASP A 66 -30.97 -50.73 -38.35
N ASN A 67 -31.81 -51.73 -38.05
CA ASN A 67 -31.67 -53.10 -38.58
C ASN A 67 -31.91 -53.21 -40.11
N ALA A 68 -32.55 -52.19 -40.71
CA ALA A 68 -32.79 -52.08 -42.15
C ALA A 68 -31.65 -51.30 -42.86
N ASN A 69 -30.63 -50.89 -42.17
CA ASN A 69 -29.52 -50.07 -42.62
C ASN A 69 -29.87 -48.61 -42.96
N ALA A 70 -31.08 -48.15 -42.58
CA ALA A 70 -31.36 -46.70 -42.66
C ALA A 70 -30.54 -45.95 -41.61
N THR A 71 -30.02 -44.80 -41.97
CA THR A 71 -29.11 -44.02 -41.11
C THR A 71 -29.58 -42.59 -40.91
N THR A 72 -29.31 -42.05 -39.74
CA THR A 72 -29.49 -40.63 -39.44
C THR A 72 -28.33 -40.13 -38.55
N THR A 73 -28.15 -38.81 -38.50
CA THR A 73 -27.05 -38.22 -37.74
C THR A 73 -27.59 -37.27 -36.66
N ALA A 74 -26.85 -37.17 -35.57
CA ALA A 74 -27.09 -36.20 -34.52
C ALA A 74 -25.74 -35.71 -33.93
N ASN A 75 -25.81 -34.69 -33.10
CA ASN A 75 -24.63 -34.09 -32.48
C ASN A 75 -24.53 -34.48 -31.01
N ILE A 76 -23.29 -34.67 -30.55
CA ILE A 76 -22.90 -34.60 -29.15
C ILE A 76 -22.21 -33.24 -28.98
N VAL A 77 -22.78 -32.40 -28.20
CA VAL A 77 -22.23 -31.04 -27.87
C VAL A 77 -21.69 -31.09 -26.47
N ILE A 78 -20.38 -30.96 -26.31
CA ILE A 78 -19.71 -30.94 -25.02
C ILE A 78 -19.28 -29.52 -24.73
N LYS A 79 -19.87 -28.93 -23.68
CA LYS A 79 -19.46 -27.68 -23.14
C LYS A 79 -18.34 -27.93 -22.10
N VAL A 80 -17.15 -27.44 -22.38
CA VAL A 80 -16.01 -27.48 -21.46
C VAL A 80 -16.00 -26.16 -20.70
N LEU A 81 -16.10 -26.26 -19.40
CA LEU A 81 -16.07 -25.10 -18.51
C LEU A 81 -14.65 -24.85 -18.05
N GLY A 82 -14.24 -23.61 -17.97
CA GLY A 82 -13.06 -23.21 -17.25
C GLY A 82 -13.24 -23.55 -15.76
N LEU A 83 -12.24 -24.15 -15.18
CA LEU A 83 -12.15 -24.36 -13.74
C LEU A 83 -11.03 -23.44 -13.25
N ASP A 84 -11.29 -22.68 -12.21
CA ASP A 84 -10.25 -22.24 -11.29
C ASP A 84 -9.76 -23.48 -10.52
N THR A 85 -8.86 -24.24 -11.15
CA THR A 85 -7.97 -25.12 -10.41
C THR A 85 -6.70 -24.32 -10.18
N GLU A 86 -6.66 -23.62 -9.07
CA GLU A 86 -5.45 -23.06 -8.47
C GLU A 86 -4.36 -22.67 -9.50
N GLY A 87 -4.44 -21.44 -10.09
CA GLY A 87 -3.33 -20.89 -10.85
C GLY A 87 -3.56 -20.40 -12.27
N SER A 88 -4.79 -20.07 -12.75
CA SER A 88 -4.95 -19.43 -14.06
C SER A 88 -5.80 -18.15 -14.06
N GLY A 89 -6.33 -17.74 -12.93
CA GLY A 89 -6.91 -16.42 -12.71
C GLY A 89 -6.11 -15.72 -11.61
N ASN A 90 -5.42 -14.63 -11.93
CA ASN A 90 -4.75 -13.83 -10.92
C ASN A 90 -5.78 -13.20 -9.98
N ASN A 91 -5.66 -13.44 -8.67
CA ASN A 91 -6.39 -12.72 -7.65
C ASN A 91 -5.65 -11.41 -7.32
N ASN A 92 -6.40 -10.38 -7.00
CA ASN A 92 -5.76 -9.17 -6.51
C ASN A 92 -5.18 -9.40 -5.11
N PRO A 93 -4.08 -8.75 -4.77
CA PRO A 93 -3.58 -8.74 -3.40
C PRO A 93 -4.61 -8.10 -2.47
N VAL A 94 -4.50 -8.40 -1.19
CA VAL A 94 -5.29 -7.75 -0.12
C VAL A 94 -4.32 -6.94 0.72
N ALA A 95 -4.38 -5.63 0.57
CA ALA A 95 -3.54 -4.69 1.29
C ALA A 95 -4.17 -4.30 2.64
N THR A 96 -3.36 -4.24 3.68
CA THR A 96 -3.77 -3.96 5.06
C THR A 96 -3.08 -2.73 5.60
N ASN A 97 -3.85 -1.80 6.18
CA ASN A 97 -3.33 -0.56 6.72
C ASN A 97 -2.24 -0.75 7.78
N ASN A 98 -1.25 0.14 7.77
CA ASN A 98 -0.14 0.20 8.70
C ASN A 98 -0.18 1.47 9.56
N THR A 99 0.44 1.41 10.73
CA THR A 99 0.59 2.55 11.64
C THR A 99 1.99 2.56 12.22
N ASN A 100 2.52 3.75 12.52
CA ASN A 100 3.74 3.92 13.30
C ASN A 100 3.68 5.24 14.07
N SER A 101 4.67 5.51 14.92
CA SER A 101 4.75 6.75 15.69
C SER A 101 6.19 7.22 15.83
N VAL A 102 6.36 8.52 15.94
CA VAL A 102 7.65 9.19 16.05
C VAL A 102 7.47 10.47 16.89
N ASP A 103 8.48 10.87 17.63
CA ASP A 103 8.55 12.22 18.17
C ASP A 103 8.98 13.18 17.04
N GLU A 104 8.60 14.45 17.13
CA GLU A 104 9.11 15.46 16.21
C GLU A 104 10.65 15.48 16.25
N ASP A 105 11.31 15.99 15.23
CA ASP A 105 12.76 15.95 15.04
C ASP A 105 13.37 14.54 14.95
N ALA A 106 12.58 13.48 15.11
CA ALA A 106 13.08 12.11 15.08
C ALA A 106 12.80 11.42 13.74
N THR A 107 13.43 10.26 13.56
CA THR A 107 13.33 9.45 12.35
C THR A 107 12.88 8.04 12.67
N ILE A 108 11.89 7.55 11.94
CA ILE A 108 11.58 6.13 11.86
C ILE A 108 12.38 5.53 10.70
N SER A 109 12.92 4.33 10.91
CA SER A 109 13.51 3.52 9.84
C SER A 109 13.07 2.06 10.01
N VAL A 110 12.33 1.56 9.03
CA VAL A 110 11.79 0.19 9.00
C VAL A 110 12.40 -0.54 7.81
N THR A 111 13.05 -1.69 8.11
CA THR A 111 13.71 -2.51 7.10
C THR A 111 12.76 -3.57 6.53
N ASP A 112 13.04 -4.04 5.33
CA ASP A 112 12.34 -5.17 4.70
C ASP A 112 12.28 -6.39 5.66
N GLY A 113 11.11 -7.03 5.70
CA GLY A 113 10.82 -8.18 6.55
C GLY A 113 10.55 -7.86 8.03
N SER A 114 10.51 -6.58 8.45
CA SER A 114 10.04 -6.18 9.78
C SER A 114 8.55 -6.45 9.91
N THR A 115 8.12 -7.13 10.99
CA THR A 115 6.75 -7.64 11.14
C THR A 115 5.85 -6.76 12.01
N GLY A 116 4.54 -6.93 11.86
CA GLY A 116 3.50 -6.23 12.62
C GLY A 116 3.02 -4.96 11.94
N VAL A 117 2.03 -4.30 12.53
CA VAL A 117 1.42 -3.08 11.95
C VAL A 117 2.36 -1.87 11.91
N THR A 118 3.46 -1.90 12.68
CA THR A 118 4.55 -0.91 12.67
C THR A 118 5.76 -1.39 11.88
N GLY A 119 5.66 -2.56 11.26
CA GLY A 119 6.73 -3.16 10.44
C GLY A 119 6.72 -2.64 9.01
N ASP A 120 7.44 -3.37 8.16
CA ASP A 120 7.37 -3.22 6.71
C ASP A 120 5.92 -3.27 6.22
N VAL A 121 5.57 -2.38 5.29
CA VAL A 121 4.17 -2.21 4.88
C VAL A 121 3.58 -3.41 4.14
N LEU A 122 4.39 -4.33 3.63
CA LEU A 122 3.94 -5.53 2.91
C LEU A 122 3.80 -6.76 3.81
N THR A 123 4.31 -6.75 5.05
CA THR A 123 4.34 -7.96 5.90
C THR A 123 2.98 -8.42 6.42
N ASN A 124 1.99 -7.55 6.44
CA ASN A 124 0.60 -7.85 6.81
C ASN A 124 -0.34 -7.92 5.60
N ASP A 125 0.18 -7.76 4.38
CA ASP A 125 -0.54 -7.92 3.13
C ASP A 125 -0.53 -9.39 2.69
N THR A 126 -1.53 -9.80 1.93
CA THR A 126 -1.67 -11.18 1.50
C THR A 126 -2.08 -11.25 0.03
N ASP A 127 -1.69 -12.35 -0.60
CA ASP A 127 -2.15 -12.72 -1.93
C ASP A 127 -2.64 -14.18 -1.93
N ALA A 128 -3.79 -14.42 -2.56
CA ALA A 128 -4.41 -15.75 -2.57
C ALA A 128 -3.66 -16.74 -3.47
N ASP A 129 -2.94 -16.25 -4.47
CA ASP A 129 -2.12 -17.06 -5.37
C ASP A 129 -0.70 -17.27 -4.82
N GLY A 130 -0.35 -16.57 -3.72
CA GLY A 130 0.98 -16.62 -3.11
C GLY A 130 2.03 -15.86 -3.90
N ASP A 131 1.60 -14.87 -4.68
CA ASP A 131 2.48 -14.02 -5.47
C ASP A 131 3.35 -13.11 -4.60
N THR A 132 4.49 -12.71 -5.13
CA THR A 132 5.38 -11.77 -4.44
C THR A 132 4.82 -10.36 -4.56
N LEU A 133 4.48 -9.77 -3.41
CA LEU A 133 3.94 -8.42 -3.35
C LEU A 133 5.04 -7.36 -3.41
N THR A 134 4.73 -6.23 -4.04
CA THR A 134 5.60 -5.06 -4.11
C THR A 134 4.79 -3.79 -3.98
N VAL A 135 5.37 -2.73 -3.41
CA VAL A 135 4.80 -1.39 -3.50
C VAL A 135 5.05 -0.86 -4.91
N SER A 136 3.99 -0.43 -5.59
CA SER A 136 4.05 0.06 -6.97
C SER A 136 3.81 1.57 -7.10
N ALA A 137 3.15 2.20 -6.13
CA ALA A 137 2.90 3.64 -6.11
C ALA A 137 2.69 4.16 -4.69
N ILE A 138 2.89 5.46 -4.50
CA ILE A 138 2.63 6.17 -3.25
C ILE A 138 2.06 7.56 -3.53
N GLN A 139 1.18 8.03 -2.65
CA GLN A 139 0.68 9.42 -2.63
C GLN A 139 0.46 9.91 -1.20
N ASN A 140 0.57 11.21 -0.98
CA ASN A 140 0.24 11.84 0.29
C ASN A 140 -1.27 12.14 0.40
N SER A 141 -1.71 12.66 1.55
CA SER A 141 -3.11 12.98 1.85
C SER A 141 -3.72 14.04 0.93
N SER A 142 -2.91 14.89 0.29
CA SER A 142 -3.37 15.87 -0.72
C SER A 142 -3.49 15.29 -2.13
N GLY A 143 -3.19 13.98 -2.31
CA GLY A 143 -3.23 13.30 -3.61
C GLY A 143 -1.99 13.53 -4.48
N THR A 144 -0.93 14.12 -3.94
CA THR A 144 0.34 14.25 -4.66
C THR A 144 1.05 12.91 -4.70
N SER A 145 1.35 12.44 -5.91
CA SER A 145 2.08 11.18 -6.11
C SER A 145 3.58 11.37 -5.89
N GLY A 146 4.21 10.38 -5.24
CA GLY A 146 5.65 10.30 -5.03
C GLY A 146 6.33 9.29 -5.95
N THR A 147 7.65 9.27 -5.90
CA THR A 147 8.51 8.25 -6.53
C THR A 147 9.08 7.36 -5.45
N LEU A 148 8.98 6.04 -5.62
CA LEU A 148 9.54 5.07 -4.67
C LEU A 148 11.05 5.29 -4.49
N GLY A 149 11.53 5.17 -3.26
CA GLY A 149 12.91 5.44 -2.89
C GLY A 149 13.29 6.93 -2.83
N SER A 150 12.31 7.83 -2.99
CA SER A 150 12.49 9.28 -2.86
C SER A 150 11.50 9.84 -1.83
N GLY A 151 11.91 10.90 -1.13
CA GLY A 151 11.06 11.55 -0.13
C GLY A 151 9.78 12.13 -0.74
N LEU A 152 8.65 11.82 -0.12
CA LEU A 152 7.34 12.42 -0.38
C LEU A 152 6.92 13.22 0.85
N THR A 153 6.82 14.53 0.70
CA THR A 153 6.46 15.44 1.80
C THR A 153 4.98 15.29 2.18
N GLY A 154 4.74 15.07 3.46
CA GLY A 154 3.43 15.12 4.11
C GLY A 154 3.15 16.51 4.69
N THR A 155 2.35 16.57 5.75
CA THR A 155 2.07 17.81 6.49
C THR A 155 3.14 18.08 7.53
N TYR A 156 3.57 17.05 8.24
CA TYR A 156 4.45 17.12 9.40
C TYR A 156 5.83 16.51 9.13
N GLY A 157 6.00 15.75 8.04
CA GLY A 157 7.27 15.13 7.74
C GLY A 157 7.36 14.57 6.33
N THR A 158 8.47 13.87 6.07
CA THR A 158 8.79 13.30 4.76
C THR A 158 8.88 11.78 4.85
N LEU A 159 8.03 11.07 4.08
CA LEU A 159 8.06 9.61 3.95
C LEU A 159 8.87 9.20 2.73
N THR A 160 9.79 8.26 2.90
CA THR A 160 10.46 7.53 1.81
C THR A 160 10.07 6.06 1.93
N ILE A 161 9.42 5.50 0.90
CA ILE A 161 9.04 4.09 0.84
C ILE A 161 9.69 3.43 -0.37
N ASN A 162 10.13 2.17 -0.21
CA ASN A 162 10.75 1.37 -1.26
C ASN A 162 9.78 0.32 -1.81
N ALA A 163 10.13 -0.26 -2.95
CA ALA A 163 9.31 -1.29 -3.60
C ALA A 163 9.20 -2.58 -2.76
N ASP A 164 10.14 -2.86 -1.88
CA ASP A 164 10.15 -4.00 -0.95
C ASP A 164 9.31 -3.78 0.32
N GLY A 165 8.66 -2.61 0.47
CA GLY A 165 7.83 -2.26 1.62
C GLY A 165 8.58 -1.59 2.77
N SER A 166 9.91 -1.60 2.75
CA SER A 166 10.72 -0.86 3.72
C SER A 166 10.48 0.65 3.60
N TYR A 167 10.57 1.38 4.70
CA TYR A 167 10.34 2.82 4.68
C TYR A 167 11.12 3.56 5.77
N SER A 168 11.27 4.86 5.56
CA SER A 168 11.69 5.81 6.59
C SER A 168 10.77 7.03 6.58
N TYR A 169 10.55 7.58 7.75
CA TYR A 169 9.83 8.83 7.92
C TYR A 169 10.63 9.76 8.83
N VAL A 170 10.75 11.01 8.44
CA VAL A 170 11.42 12.07 9.21
C VAL A 170 10.38 13.14 9.46
N ALA A 171 10.16 13.50 10.73
CA ALA A 171 9.31 14.63 11.11
C ALA A 171 10.14 15.92 10.95
N ASP A 172 10.20 16.46 9.74
CA ASP A 172 11.13 17.52 9.31
C ASP A 172 10.42 18.77 8.77
N GLN A 173 9.14 18.91 9.01
CA GLN A 173 8.38 20.08 8.57
C GLN A 173 8.11 21.02 9.75
N SER A 174 8.15 22.32 9.51
CA SER A 174 7.91 23.34 10.55
C SER A 174 6.57 23.17 11.28
N ALA A 175 5.59 22.55 10.65
CA ALA A 175 4.32 22.23 11.32
C ALA A 175 4.46 21.10 12.36
N ALA A 176 5.56 20.33 12.35
CA ALA A 176 5.88 19.42 13.42
C ALA A 176 6.60 20.14 14.56
N ASP A 177 7.54 21.05 14.23
CA ASP A 177 8.30 21.85 15.18
C ASP A 177 7.40 22.81 16.02
N ASP A 178 6.20 23.16 15.49
CA ASP A 178 5.21 23.99 16.17
C ASP A 178 4.39 23.23 17.23
N LEU A 179 4.60 21.92 17.44
CA LEU A 179 3.80 21.11 18.37
C LEU A 179 4.27 21.26 19.82
N ASP A 180 3.36 21.62 20.70
CA ASP A 180 3.64 21.61 22.14
C ASP A 180 3.92 20.18 22.67
N SER A 181 4.70 20.09 23.73
CA SER A 181 5.04 18.81 24.36
C SER A 181 3.79 17.96 24.70
N GLY A 182 3.68 16.80 24.07
CA GLY A 182 2.61 15.84 24.25
C GLY A 182 1.43 16.01 23.28
N ASP A 183 1.44 17.03 22.42
CA ASP A 183 0.49 17.13 21.32
C ASP A 183 0.69 16.00 20.31
N GLN A 184 -0.39 15.56 19.68
CA GLN A 184 -0.34 14.49 18.70
C GLN A 184 -1.08 14.86 17.42
N VAL A 185 -0.39 14.67 16.31
CA VAL A 185 -0.93 14.84 14.96
C VAL A 185 -0.61 13.62 14.11
N THR A 186 -1.17 13.55 12.90
CA THR A 186 -0.92 12.40 12.03
C THR A 186 -0.65 12.83 10.59
N ASP A 187 0.32 12.19 9.97
CA ASP A 187 0.46 12.13 8.52
C ASP A 187 -0.09 10.81 7.99
N VAL A 188 -0.79 10.87 6.85
CA VAL A 188 -1.36 9.70 6.19
C VAL A 188 -0.89 9.65 4.74
N PHE A 189 -0.33 8.51 4.35
CA PHE A 189 0.06 8.23 2.97
C PHE A 189 -0.67 7.00 2.48
N THR A 190 -1.08 7.00 1.20
CA THR A 190 -1.68 5.84 0.54
C THR A 190 -0.63 5.19 -0.34
N TYR A 191 -0.44 3.88 -0.21
CA TYR A 191 0.42 3.10 -1.09
C TYR A 191 -0.40 2.09 -1.88
N THR A 192 0.12 1.70 -3.05
CA THR A 192 -0.48 0.67 -3.91
C THR A 192 0.40 -0.57 -3.88
N VAL A 193 -0.21 -1.70 -3.56
CA VAL A 193 0.42 -3.02 -3.62
C VAL A 193 0.13 -3.64 -4.98
N SER A 194 1.11 -4.30 -5.56
CA SER A 194 1.00 -5.07 -6.80
C SER A 194 1.57 -6.47 -6.62
N ASP A 195 0.90 -7.45 -7.20
CA ASP A 195 1.32 -8.85 -7.30
C ASP A 195 2.27 -9.15 -8.48
N GLY A 196 2.51 -8.16 -9.36
CA GLY A 196 3.33 -8.34 -10.58
C GLY A 196 2.62 -9.04 -11.73
N ASN A 197 1.40 -9.57 -11.52
CA ASN A 197 0.59 -10.30 -12.50
C ASN A 197 -0.64 -9.51 -12.98
N GLY A 198 -0.75 -8.23 -12.55
CA GLY A 198 -1.79 -7.30 -12.99
C GLY A 198 -2.82 -6.97 -11.91
N GLY A 199 -2.83 -7.67 -10.78
CA GLY A 199 -3.63 -7.36 -9.60
C GLY A 199 -3.01 -6.22 -8.78
N GLN A 200 -3.86 -5.41 -8.18
CA GLN A 200 -3.48 -4.30 -7.31
C GLN A 200 -4.53 -4.07 -6.23
N ASP A 201 -4.07 -3.59 -5.07
CA ASP A 201 -4.90 -3.05 -4.00
C ASP A 201 -4.20 -1.88 -3.32
N THR A 202 -4.91 -1.13 -2.49
CA THR A 202 -4.37 0.05 -1.82
C THR A 202 -4.60 0.00 -0.32
N ALA A 203 -3.59 0.43 0.44
CA ALA A 203 -3.70 0.65 1.86
C ALA A 203 -3.05 1.96 2.29
N THR A 204 -3.17 2.29 3.56
CA THR A 204 -2.57 3.51 4.12
C THR A 204 -1.50 3.16 5.14
N ILE A 205 -0.47 4.00 5.21
CA ILE A 205 0.39 4.11 6.37
C ILE A 205 0.07 5.42 7.09
N THR A 206 -0.25 5.31 8.39
CA THR A 206 -0.52 6.46 9.26
C THR A 206 0.61 6.60 10.26
N ILE A 207 1.29 7.74 10.25
CA ILE A 207 2.36 8.09 11.19
C ILE A 207 1.78 9.08 12.21
N THR A 208 1.87 8.73 13.48
CA THR A 208 1.54 9.65 14.58
C THR A 208 2.81 10.37 15.00
N ILE A 209 2.79 11.70 14.97
CA ILE A 209 3.88 12.56 15.42
C ILE A 209 3.50 13.11 16.79
N THR A 210 4.42 13.03 17.76
CA THR A 210 4.22 13.55 19.11
C THR A 210 5.18 14.73 19.33
N GLY A 211 4.63 15.86 19.74
CA GLY A 211 5.39 17.04 20.10
C GLY A 211 6.30 16.83 21.31
N VAL A 212 7.48 17.37 21.27
CA VAL A 212 8.44 17.51 22.36
C VAL A 212 8.72 18.99 22.59
N ASN A 213 9.08 19.36 23.80
CA ASN A 213 9.40 20.75 24.09
C ASN A 213 10.72 21.17 23.45
N ASP A 214 10.67 22.19 22.64
CA ASP A 214 11.84 22.87 22.11
C ASP A 214 12.46 23.84 23.12
N ALA A 215 13.67 24.24 22.85
CA ALA A 215 14.35 25.26 23.65
C ALA A 215 14.23 26.64 22.98
N PRO A 216 13.95 27.69 23.75
CA PRO A 216 13.86 29.03 23.17
C PRO A 216 15.18 29.47 22.55
N VAL A 217 15.06 30.26 21.50
CA VAL A 217 16.19 30.92 20.80
C VAL A 217 16.23 32.38 21.16
N ALA A 218 17.29 32.79 21.88
CA ALA A 218 17.52 34.16 22.24
C ALA A 218 18.39 34.88 21.20
N VAL A 219 18.06 36.11 20.91
CA VAL A 219 18.77 37.03 20.01
C VAL A 219 19.48 38.13 20.80
N ASP A 220 20.68 38.54 20.37
CA ASP A 220 21.44 39.57 21.05
C ASP A 220 20.81 40.97 20.88
N ASP A 221 20.51 41.63 22.00
CA ASP A 221 20.05 43.00 22.04
C ASP A 221 21.20 44.01 22.16
N THR A 222 21.01 45.16 21.55
CA THR A 222 21.98 46.28 21.67
C THR A 222 21.28 47.60 21.95
N ASP A 223 21.84 48.34 22.89
CA ASP A 223 21.32 49.66 23.23
C ASP A 223 22.43 50.64 23.57
N ALA A 224 22.11 51.92 23.58
CA ALA A 224 23.05 52.98 23.90
C ALA A 224 22.45 54.01 24.86
N VAL A 225 23.23 54.43 25.86
CA VAL A 225 22.82 55.43 26.83
C VAL A 225 23.99 56.41 27.04
N LEU A 226 23.70 57.70 27.19
CA LEU A 226 24.70 58.69 27.53
C LEU A 226 25.11 58.59 29.01
N GLU A 227 26.30 59.06 29.36
CA GLU A 227 26.69 59.19 30.75
C GLU A 227 25.66 60.08 31.50
N ASP A 228 25.44 59.75 32.76
CA ASP A 228 24.42 60.41 33.62
C ASP A 228 22.95 60.29 33.13
N ALA A 229 22.68 59.47 32.10
CA ALA A 229 21.34 59.22 31.60
C ALA A 229 20.84 57.81 32.01
N THR A 230 19.54 57.58 31.87
CA THR A 230 18.88 56.32 32.13
C THR A 230 18.22 55.84 30.85
N ILE A 231 18.38 54.58 30.52
CA ILE A 231 17.58 53.90 29.52
C ILE A 231 16.50 53.06 30.22
N THR A 232 15.30 53.11 29.71
CA THR A 232 14.19 52.29 30.20
C THR A 232 13.47 51.69 28.98
N LYS A 233 13.37 50.38 28.94
CA LYS A 233 12.60 49.62 27.93
C LYS A 233 11.42 48.99 28.62
N THR A 234 10.24 49.18 28.07
CA THR A 234 9.00 48.65 28.63
C THR A 234 8.04 48.28 27.51
N GLY A 235 7.54 47.07 27.56
CA GLY A 235 6.53 46.55 26.63
C GLY A 235 7.11 45.80 25.44
N ALA A 236 6.28 44.96 24.90
CA ALA A 236 6.57 43.87 23.98
C ALA A 236 7.18 44.25 22.60
N GLN A 237 7.59 45.51 22.40
CA GLN A 237 8.21 45.93 21.14
C GLN A 237 9.63 46.51 21.32
N ASP A 238 10.09 46.66 22.55
CA ASP A 238 11.38 47.27 22.86
C ASP A 238 12.11 46.56 24.03
N ASP A 239 11.58 45.47 24.55
CA ASP A 239 12.24 44.71 25.62
C ASP A 239 13.13 43.59 25.03
N VAL A 240 13.92 42.95 25.89
CA VAL A 240 14.89 41.92 25.48
C VAL A 240 14.28 40.60 25.01
N LEU A 241 12.95 40.47 25.02
CA LEU A 241 12.26 39.27 24.52
C LEU A 241 11.57 39.52 23.17
N ASN A 242 11.72 40.71 22.61
CA ASN A 242 10.95 41.11 21.42
C ASN A 242 11.33 40.32 20.14
N ASP A 243 12.57 39.97 19.98
CA ASP A 243 13.10 39.20 18.83
C ASP A 243 13.55 37.78 19.20
N ASP A 244 13.31 37.39 20.45
CA ASP A 244 13.45 35.99 20.88
C ASP A 244 12.27 35.17 20.38
N SER A 245 12.49 33.89 20.16
CA SER A 245 11.49 32.97 19.66
C SER A 245 11.57 31.64 20.36
N ASP A 246 10.48 30.90 20.24
CA ASP A 246 10.37 29.50 20.61
C ASP A 246 9.60 28.80 19.49
N ALA A 247 9.93 27.56 19.17
CA ALA A 247 9.25 26.82 18.11
C ALA A 247 7.86 26.34 18.58
N ASP A 248 7.71 26.04 19.88
CA ASP A 248 6.42 25.62 20.43
C ASP A 248 5.33 26.68 20.31
N ASP A 249 4.18 26.35 19.75
CA ASP A 249 3.05 27.27 19.44
C ASP A 249 2.55 28.05 20.67
N SER A 250 2.55 27.44 21.85
CA SER A 250 2.04 28.02 23.07
C SER A 250 3.12 28.58 24.00
N ALA A 251 4.39 28.58 23.55
CA ALA A 251 5.52 29.01 24.35
C ALA A 251 5.37 30.47 24.84
N SER A 252 5.75 30.67 26.08
CA SER A 252 5.75 31.98 26.72
C SER A 252 7.11 32.26 27.33
N LEU A 253 7.87 33.14 26.70
CA LEU A 253 9.23 33.47 27.12
C LEU A 253 9.28 34.35 28.37
N SER A 254 10.29 34.15 29.19
CA SER A 254 10.57 34.94 30.35
C SER A 254 12.06 34.98 30.69
N VAL A 255 12.57 36.14 31.11
CA VAL A 255 13.95 36.26 31.62
C VAL A 255 14.03 35.67 33.03
N ILE A 256 14.88 34.63 33.21
CA ILE A 256 15.07 33.95 34.51
C ILE A 256 16.36 34.33 35.22
N ASN A 257 17.34 34.82 34.49
CA ASN A 257 18.64 35.19 35.05
C ASN A 257 19.30 36.28 34.23
N ILE A 258 20.16 37.08 34.85
CA ILE A 258 21.01 38.06 34.19
C ILE A 258 22.43 37.96 34.80
N SER A 259 23.44 38.07 33.97
CA SER A 259 24.84 38.10 34.43
C SER A 259 25.61 39.21 33.70
N HIS A 260 26.56 39.81 34.41
CA HIS A 260 27.52 40.75 33.82
C HIS A 260 28.84 40.04 33.49
N SER A 261 29.52 40.46 32.45
CA SER A 261 30.81 39.85 32.01
C SER A 261 31.91 39.85 33.09
N ASN A 262 31.78 40.68 34.13
CA ASN A 262 32.70 40.65 35.29
C ASN A 262 32.38 39.56 36.33
N GLY A 263 31.39 38.68 36.07
CA GLY A 263 31.02 37.56 36.94
C GLY A 263 29.89 37.87 37.95
N ASN A 264 29.34 39.09 38.00
CA ASN A 264 28.18 39.38 38.81
C ASN A 264 26.93 38.75 38.18
N THR A 265 26.13 38.09 38.99
CA THR A 265 24.86 37.45 38.56
C THR A 265 23.69 37.95 39.37
N GLY A 266 22.54 38.00 38.76
CA GLY A 266 21.26 38.33 39.43
C GLY A 266 20.16 37.39 38.95
N SER A 267 19.30 36.94 39.87
CA SER A 267 18.11 36.18 39.55
C SER A 267 16.96 37.13 39.24
N VAL A 268 16.20 36.82 38.21
CA VAL A 268 14.95 37.49 37.89
C VAL A 268 13.81 36.65 38.44
N SER A 269 12.97 37.20 39.30
CA SER A 269 11.81 36.48 39.82
C SER A 269 10.69 36.46 38.80
N SER A 270 10.03 35.33 38.63
CA SER A 270 8.87 35.21 37.73
C SER A 270 7.81 36.24 38.10
N GLY A 271 7.32 36.97 37.09
CA GLY A 271 6.34 38.04 37.27
C GLY A 271 6.91 39.38 37.81
N SER A 272 8.27 39.52 37.91
CA SER A 272 8.88 40.79 38.20
C SER A 272 8.69 41.73 37.05
N THR A 273 8.15 42.91 37.33
CA THR A 273 8.13 44.05 36.42
C THR A 273 9.02 45.14 36.97
N TYR A 274 9.74 45.83 36.13
CA TYR A 274 10.42 47.05 36.53
C TYR A 274 9.39 48.12 36.83
N ASN A 275 9.28 48.50 38.13
CA ASN A 275 8.45 49.63 38.52
C ASN A 275 9.30 50.91 38.58
N SER A 276 9.05 51.83 37.67
CA SER A 276 9.70 53.14 37.61
C SER A 276 9.23 54.07 38.72
N SER A 277 9.05 53.61 39.95
CA SER A 277 8.68 54.52 41.05
C SER A 277 9.91 54.99 41.79
N SER A 278 10.19 56.27 41.50
CA SER A 278 10.98 57.34 42.10
C SER A 278 12.47 57.13 42.26
#